data_534e60a1c680e32ef7465f5ba40bcf5f
#
_entry.id   534e60a1c680e32ef7465f5ba40bcf5f
#
_cell.length_a   1.000
_cell.length_b   1.000
_cell.length_c   1.000
_cell.angle_alpha   90.00
_cell.angle_beta   90.00
_cell.angle_gamma   90.00
#
_symmetry.space_group_name_H-M   'P 1'
#
loop_
_entity.id
_entity.type
_entity.pdbx_description
1 polymer ?
#
loop_
_entity_poly.entity_id
_entity_poly.type
_entity_poly.pdbx_seq_one_letter_code
_entity_poly.pdbx_strand_id
1 'polypeptide(L)'
;ADGERISLGDVTLEIMATPGHTPESISVLVYEHADDEVAYGVLTGDALFIGDVGRPDLLASVGVTADELGVMLYDSIQRKLMGLPDAVRVFPAHGAGSACGKNLSTETQSTIGEQRAFNYACQPMSQEEFVAVVTEGQPAAPAYFLYNATLNKQERDVRDLDAAVPALTA
;
A
#
# COMPACT_ATOMS: atom_id res chain seq x y z
N ALA A 1 5.71 0.51 15.51
CA ALA A 1 6.20 1.83 15.07
C ALA A 1 7.05 1.71 13.82
N ASP A 2 7.37 2.81 13.12
CA ASP A 2 8.30 2.83 11.97
C ASP A 2 9.66 2.29 12.41
N GLY A 3 10.24 1.34 11.67
CA GLY A 3 11.47 0.65 12.03
C GLY A 3 11.35 -0.43 13.12
N GLU A 4 10.14 -0.69 13.60
CA GLU A 4 9.92 -1.76 14.58
C GLU A 4 10.17 -3.12 13.98
N ARG A 5 10.99 -3.95 14.65
CA ARG A 5 11.29 -5.32 14.26
C ARG A 5 10.52 -6.33 15.11
N ILE A 6 9.93 -7.32 14.44
CA ILE A 6 9.11 -8.38 15.04
C ILE A 6 9.73 -9.72 14.62
N SER A 7 10.13 -10.53 15.58
CA SER A 7 10.63 -11.89 15.31
C SER A 7 9.46 -12.85 15.09
N LEU A 8 9.58 -13.67 14.05
CA LEU A 8 8.64 -14.75 13.73
C LEU A 8 9.45 -16.04 13.47
N GLY A 9 9.95 -16.65 14.52
CA GLY A 9 10.92 -17.73 14.41
C GLY A 9 12.26 -17.23 13.89
N ASP A 10 12.75 -17.81 12.79
CA ASP A 10 13.98 -17.37 12.13
C ASP A 10 13.78 -16.09 11.30
N VAL A 11 12.54 -15.84 10.87
CA VAL A 11 12.17 -14.67 10.06
C VAL A 11 12.06 -13.44 10.93
N THR A 12 12.53 -12.31 10.42
CA THR A 12 12.33 -10.98 11.02
C THR A 12 11.49 -10.12 10.08
N LEU A 13 10.47 -9.49 10.65
CA LEU A 13 9.65 -8.49 9.99
C LEU A 13 10.05 -7.10 10.48
N GLU A 14 10.16 -6.12 9.58
CA GLU A 14 10.41 -4.73 9.94
C GLU A 14 9.32 -3.84 9.37
N ILE A 15 8.72 -3.02 10.22
CA ILE A 15 7.65 -2.11 9.84
C ILE A 15 8.26 -0.86 9.19
N MET A 16 7.78 -0.54 8.00
CA MET A 16 8.11 0.70 7.29
C MET A 16 6.83 1.52 7.11
N ALA A 17 6.72 2.68 7.74
CA ALA A 17 5.59 3.56 7.49
C ALA A 17 5.63 4.08 6.05
N THR A 18 4.59 3.81 5.28
CA THR A 18 4.44 4.22 3.87
C THR A 18 3.10 4.90 3.64
N PRO A 19 2.84 6.06 4.29
CA PRO A 19 1.59 6.79 4.13
C PRO A 19 1.43 7.31 2.71
N GLY A 20 0.16 7.52 2.30
CA GLY A 20 -0.20 8.10 1.01
C GLY A 20 -1.47 7.52 0.42
N HIS A 21 -1.59 6.20 0.29
CA HIS A 21 -2.89 5.59 0.01
C HIS A 21 -3.86 5.83 1.16
N THR A 22 -3.39 5.62 2.38
CA THR A 22 -4.00 6.11 3.62
C THR A 22 -2.92 6.74 4.52
N PRO A 23 -3.28 7.61 5.49
CA PRO A 23 -2.30 8.21 6.41
C PRO A 23 -1.56 7.18 7.26
N GLU A 24 -2.20 6.06 7.57
CA GLU A 24 -1.70 4.99 8.43
C GLU A 24 -1.06 3.82 7.67
N SER A 25 -0.92 3.91 6.34
CA SER A 25 -0.37 2.82 5.53
C SER A 25 1.04 2.43 5.93
N ILE A 26 1.30 1.14 5.94
CA ILE A 26 2.62 0.55 6.20
C ILE A 26 3.00 -0.42 5.09
N SER A 27 4.31 -0.57 4.90
CA SER A 27 4.92 -1.72 4.22
C SER A 27 5.67 -2.57 5.25
N VAL A 28 5.88 -3.84 4.96
CA VAL A 28 6.60 -4.74 5.87
C VAL A 28 7.77 -5.36 5.12
N LEU A 29 8.98 -5.06 5.57
CA LEU A 29 10.19 -5.74 5.10
C LEU A 29 10.28 -7.12 5.75
N VAL A 30 10.64 -8.11 4.96
CA VAL A 30 10.79 -9.51 5.39
C VAL A 30 12.25 -9.91 5.24
N TYR A 31 12.88 -10.30 6.33
CA TYR A 31 14.24 -10.84 6.38
C TYR A 31 14.17 -12.34 6.70
N GLU A 32 14.91 -13.16 5.96
CA GLU A 32 14.93 -14.62 6.20
C GLU A 32 15.58 -14.94 7.55
N HIS A 33 16.57 -14.11 7.94
CA HIS A 33 17.26 -14.21 9.23
C HIS A 33 17.41 -12.83 9.89
N ALA A 34 17.55 -12.81 11.21
CA ALA A 34 17.59 -11.57 12.00
C ALA A 34 18.82 -10.68 11.71
N ASP A 35 19.89 -11.25 11.21
CA ASP A 35 21.17 -10.60 10.88
C ASP A 35 21.34 -10.28 9.39
N ASP A 36 20.32 -10.55 8.55
CA ASP A 36 20.36 -10.19 7.15
C ASP A 36 20.40 -8.66 7.00
N GLU A 37 21.32 -8.18 6.16
CA GLU A 37 21.45 -6.76 5.83
C GLU A 37 20.45 -6.31 4.75
N VAL A 38 20.01 -7.25 3.91
CA VAL A 38 19.08 -6.99 2.79
C VAL A 38 17.83 -7.82 2.99
N ALA A 39 16.67 -7.16 2.92
CA ALA A 39 15.41 -7.85 3.00
C ALA A 39 15.22 -8.81 1.82
N TYR A 40 14.68 -9.98 2.06
CA TYR A 40 14.21 -10.92 1.04
C TYR A 40 13.13 -10.31 0.16
N GLY A 41 12.24 -9.54 0.78
CA GLY A 41 11.15 -8.87 0.09
C GLY A 41 10.45 -7.84 0.95
N VAL A 42 9.53 -7.13 0.34
CA VAL A 42 8.68 -6.12 0.97
C VAL A 42 7.22 -6.35 0.60
N LEU A 43 6.37 -6.46 1.61
CA LEU A 43 4.92 -6.47 1.48
C LEU A 43 4.49 -5.01 1.44
N THR A 44 4.18 -4.49 0.25
CA THR A 44 3.98 -3.05 0.04
C THR A 44 2.57 -2.56 0.35
N GLY A 45 1.66 -3.47 0.72
CA GLY A 45 0.26 -3.10 0.92
C GLY A 45 -0.30 -2.39 -0.32
N ASP A 46 -0.96 -1.29 -0.08
CA ASP A 46 -1.51 -0.43 -1.13
C ASP A 46 -0.62 0.80 -1.44
N ALA A 47 0.63 0.83 -0.95
CA ALA A 47 1.56 1.90 -1.30
C ALA A 47 2.12 1.73 -2.72
N LEU A 48 2.63 0.52 -3.04
CA LEU A 48 3.24 0.21 -4.33
C LEU A 48 2.62 -1.05 -4.91
N PHE A 49 2.11 -0.95 -6.13
CA PHE A 49 1.67 -2.06 -6.98
C PHE A 49 2.67 -2.33 -8.10
N ILE A 50 2.50 -3.43 -8.81
CA ILE A 50 3.31 -3.73 -9.99
C ILE A 50 2.83 -2.87 -11.16
N GLY A 51 3.66 -1.93 -11.58
CA GLY A 51 3.37 -0.97 -12.64
C GLY A 51 2.52 0.24 -12.22
N ASP A 52 2.13 0.33 -10.94
CA ASP A 52 1.29 1.42 -10.42
C ASP A 52 1.58 1.70 -8.94
N VAL A 53 0.88 2.66 -8.35
CA VAL A 53 0.85 2.98 -6.92
C VAL A 53 -0.58 3.12 -6.44
N GLY A 54 -0.79 2.99 -5.13
CA GLY A 54 -2.10 3.20 -4.53
C GLY A 54 -2.58 4.64 -4.72
N ARG A 55 -3.82 4.79 -5.11
CA ARG A 55 -4.43 6.11 -5.33
C ARG A 55 -4.60 6.87 -4.03
N PRO A 56 -4.22 8.17 -3.97
CA PRO A 56 -4.27 8.94 -2.73
C PRO A 56 -5.63 9.60 -2.45
N ASP A 57 -6.58 9.52 -3.38
CA ASP A 57 -7.84 10.31 -3.33
C ASP A 57 -8.98 9.63 -2.58
N LEU A 58 -8.91 8.33 -2.28
CA LEU A 58 -10.02 7.57 -1.68
C LEU A 58 -10.43 8.07 -0.29
N LEU A 59 -9.51 8.63 0.49
CA LEU A 59 -9.76 9.17 1.82
C LEU A 59 -9.79 10.70 1.88
N ALA A 60 -9.73 11.37 0.74
CA ALA A 60 -9.77 12.84 0.67
C ALA A 60 -11.01 13.46 1.35
N SER A 61 -12.09 12.68 1.52
CA SER A 61 -13.32 13.10 2.19
C SER A 61 -13.28 12.99 3.73
N VAL A 62 -12.19 12.47 4.32
CA VAL A 62 -12.08 12.19 5.77
C VAL A 62 -11.13 13.15 6.47
N GLY A 63 -10.91 14.34 5.91
CA GLY A 63 -10.13 15.41 6.52
C GLY A 63 -8.66 15.51 6.09
N VAL A 64 -8.22 14.70 5.12
CA VAL A 64 -6.91 14.80 4.46
C VAL A 64 -7.16 14.95 2.96
N THR A 65 -6.54 15.91 2.30
CA THR A 65 -6.72 16.14 0.86
C THR A 65 -5.96 15.09 0.03
N ALA A 66 -6.40 14.91 -1.23
CA ALA A 66 -5.69 14.04 -2.18
C ALA A 66 -4.25 14.51 -2.43
N ASP A 67 -4.02 15.82 -2.46
CA ASP A 67 -2.68 16.40 -2.64
C ASP A 67 -1.78 16.10 -1.44
N GLU A 68 -2.28 16.25 -0.20
CA GLU A 68 -1.53 15.91 1.01
C GLU A 68 -1.16 14.42 1.04
N LEU A 69 -2.08 13.55 0.69
CA LEU A 69 -1.82 12.11 0.58
C LEU A 69 -0.86 11.80 -0.57
N GLY A 70 -0.96 12.51 -1.69
CA GLY A 70 -0.04 12.42 -2.82
C GLY A 70 1.40 12.80 -2.45
N VAL A 71 1.57 13.85 -1.64
CA VAL A 71 2.88 14.25 -1.08
C VAL A 71 3.45 13.16 -0.16
N MET A 72 2.62 12.60 0.73
CA MET A 72 3.05 11.50 1.60
C MET A 72 3.44 10.26 0.78
N LEU A 73 2.67 9.96 -0.27
CA LEU A 73 2.96 8.85 -1.17
C LEU A 73 4.28 9.05 -1.92
N TYR A 74 4.56 10.28 -2.37
CA TYR A 74 5.84 10.62 -2.97
C TYR A 74 7.01 10.26 -2.07
N ASP A 75 6.99 10.69 -0.81
CA ASP A 75 8.03 10.36 0.15
C ASP A 75 8.14 8.85 0.39
N SER A 76 7.02 8.15 0.49
CA SER A 76 6.95 6.70 0.66
C SER A 76 7.56 5.96 -0.54
N ILE A 77 7.24 6.37 -1.75
CA ILE A 77 7.75 5.73 -2.98
C ILE A 77 9.20 6.14 -3.23
N GLN A 78 9.45 7.45 -3.42
CA GLN A 78 10.74 7.93 -3.94
C GLN A 78 11.87 7.85 -2.92
N ARG A 79 11.59 8.05 -1.63
CA ARG A 79 12.63 8.08 -0.60
C ARG A 79 12.77 6.79 0.19
N LYS A 80 11.67 6.06 0.43
CA LYS A 80 11.70 4.83 1.22
C LYS A 80 11.79 3.59 0.33
N LEU A 81 10.75 3.31 -0.47
CA LEU A 81 10.71 2.07 -1.27
C LEU A 81 11.77 2.05 -2.37
N MET A 82 11.95 3.16 -3.09
CA MET A 82 13.02 3.25 -4.10
C MET A 82 14.44 3.42 -3.49
N GLY A 83 14.56 3.55 -2.19
CA GLY A 83 15.83 3.43 -1.46
C GLY A 83 16.28 2.00 -1.23
N LEU A 84 15.40 1.01 -1.40
CA LEU A 84 15.72 -0.40 -1.21
C LEU A 84 16.59 -0.95 -2.36
N PRO A 85 17.42 -1.98 -2.10
CA PRO A 85 18.20 -2.65 -3.15
C PRO A 85 17.30 -3.25 -4.25
N ASP A 86 17.80 -3.24 -5.48
CA ASP A 86 17.07 -3.73 -6.67
C ASP A 86 16.57 -5.17 -6.57
N ALA A 87 17.30 -6.02 -5.84
CA ALA A 87 16.98 -7.44 -5.68
C ALA A 87 15.80 -7.70 -4.72
N VAL A 88 15.39 -6.71 -3.90
CA VAL A 88 14.28 -6.87 -2.95
C VAL A 88 13.00 -7.12 -3.73
N ARG A 89 12.33 -8.23 -3.41
CA ARG A 89 11.06 -8.63 -4.05
C ARG A 89 9.92 -7.76 -3.57
N VAL A 90 8.99 -7.44 -4.47
CA VAL A 90 7.80 -6.64 -4.20
C VAL A 90 6.57 -7.54 -4.21
N PHE A 91 5.81 -7.52 -3.13
CA PHE A 91 4.56 -8.26 -2.96
C PHE A 91 3.43 -7.26 -2.62
N PRO A 92 2.64 -6.83 -3.60
CA PRO A 92 1.54 -5.88 -3.39
C PRO A 92 0.31 -6.56 -2.78
N ALA A 93 -0.60 -5.76 -2.19
CA ALA A 93 -1.85 -6.28 -1.65
C ALA A 93 -2.88 -6.63 -2.74
N HIS A 94 -2.80 -6.00 -3.90
CA HIS A 94 -3.75 -6.18 -5.01
C HIS A 94 -3.02 -6.41 -6.34
N GLY A 95 -3.72 -7.06 -7.26
CA GLY A 95 -3.38 -7.19 -8.66
C GLY A 95 -4.43 -6.56 -9.57
N ALA A 96 -4.43 -6.95 -10.85
CA ALA A 96 -5.35 -6.45 -11.87
C ALA A 96 -6.82 -6.59 -11.44
N GLY A 97 -7.61 -5.57 -11.75
CA GLY A 97 -9.04 -5.50 -11.42
C GLY A 97 -9.37 -4.80 -10.09
N SER A 98 -8.38 -4.46 -9.25
CA SER A 98 -8.62 -3.65 -8.07
C SER A 98 -8.90 -2.18 -8.45
N ALA A 99 -9.79 -1.54 -7.70
CA ALA A 99 -10.06 -0.11 -7.81
C ALA A 99 -9.08 0.78 -7.02
N CYS A 100 -8.07 0.18 -6.38
CA CYS A 100 -7.06 0.89 -5.58
C CYS A 100 -5.94 1.53 -6.40
N GLY A 101 -5.88 1.27 -7.71
CA GLY A 101 -4.98 1.88 -8.67
C GLY A 101 -5.64 1.94 -10.05
N LYS A 102 -4.98 2.55 -11.03
CA LYS A 102 -5.52 2.77 -12.38
C LYS A 102 -4.95 1.82 -13.44
N ASN A 103 -3.78 1.23 -13.20
CA ASN A 103 -3.06 0.44 -14.21
C ASN A 103 -2.29 -0.74 -13.62
N LEU A 104 -2.95 -1.52 -12.75
CA LEU A 104 -2.33 -2.67 -12.09
C LEU A 104 -2.02 -3.81 -13.07
N SER A 105 -0.82 -4.35 -12.97
CA SER A 105 -0.38 -5.53 -13.72
C SER A 105 -1.10 -6.81 -13.27
N THR A 106 -1.11 -7.83 -14.14
CA THR A 106 -1.53 -9.20 -13.81
C THR A 106 -0.47 -9.98 -13.02
N GLU A 107 0.76 -9.47 -12.97
CA GLU A 107 1.85 -10.07 -12.20
C GLU A 107 1.54 -10.03 -10.69
N THR A 108 1.97 -11.06 -9.97
CA THR A 108 1.73 -11.18 -8.51
C THR A 108 2.94 -10.81 -7.66
N GLN A 109 4.12 -10.72 -8.28
CA GLN A 109 5.37 -10.30 -7.66
C GLN A 109 6.28 -9.62 -8.68
N SER A 110 7.18 -8.79 -8.18
CA SER A 110 8.20 -8.10 -8.97
C SER A 110 9.44 -7.85 -8.10
N THR A 111 10.31 -6.95 -8.51
CA THR A 111 11.45 -6.46 -7.72
C THR A 111 11.48 -4.93 -7.69
N ILE A 112 12.18 -4.36 -6.71
CA ILE A 112 12.40 -2.91 -6.65
C ILE A 112 13.09 -2.40 -7.92
N GLY A 113 14.07 -3.14 -8.43
CA GLY A 113 14.75 -2.80 -9.68
C GLY A 113 13.82 -2.76 -10.89
N GLU A 114 12.92 -3.73 -11.03
CA GLU A 114 11.90 -3.72 -12.08
C GLU A 114 10.94 -2.55 -11.92
N GLN A 115 10.44 -2.29 -10.70
CA GLN A 115 9.57 -1.13 -10.47
C GLN A 115 10.28 0.18 -10.79
N ARG A 116 11.55 0.31 -10.43
CA ARG A 116 12.37 1.48 -10.78
C ARG A 116 12.53 1.63 -12.30
N ALA A 117 12.56 0.54 -13.06
CA ALA A 117 12.72 0.57 -14.51
C ALA A 117 11.41 0.85 -15.28
N PHE A 118 10.27 0.32 -14.81
CA PHE A 118 9.04 0.25 -15.60
C PHE A 118 7.83 0.95 -14.99
N ASN A 119 7.79 1.15 -13.67
CA ASN A 119 6.68 1.81 -13.02
C ASN A 119 6.79 3.34 -13.18
N TYR A 120 5.78 3.96 -13.77
CA TYR A 120 5.78 5.40 -14.03
C TYR A 120 5.98 6.24 -12.75
N ALA A 121 5.39 5.82 -11.63
CA ALA A 121 5.47 6.51 -10.35
C ALA A 121 6.83 6.33 -9.63
N CYS A 122 7.65 5.37 -10.07
CA CYS A 122 8.98 5.11 -9.53
C CYS A 122 10.09 5.82 -10.32
N GLN A 123 9.74 6.49 -11.44
CA GLN A 123 10.71 7.27 -12.22
C GLN A 123 11.11 8.53 -11.45
N PRO A 124 12.37 9.01 -11.62
CA PRO A 124 12.79 10.29 -11.06
C PRO A 124 11.91 11.44 -11.56
N MET A 125 11.24 12.13 -10.65
CA MET A 125 10.40 13.30 -10.96
C MET A 125 10.30 14.22 -9.75
N SER A 126 9.84 15.44 -9.96
CA SER A 126 9.52 16.35 -8.85
C SER A 126 8.29 15.88 -8.08
N GLN A 127 8.14 16.35 -6.84
CA GLN A 127 6.98 16.05 -6.02
C GLN A 127 5.68 16.51 -6.68
N GLU A 128 5.70 17.71 -7.31
CA GLU A 128 4.56 18.29 -8.01
C GLU A 128 4.13 17.43 -9.20
N GLU A 129 5.10 16.98 -10.00
CA GLU A 129 4.84 16.07 -11.13
C GLU A 129 4.28 14.74 -10.65
N PHE A 130 4.84 14.18 -9.57
CA PHE A 130 4.35 12.93 -8.98
C PHE A 130 2.89 13.06 -8.54
N VAL A 131 2.56 14.09 -7.75
CA VAL A 131 1.19 14.32 -7.26
C VAL A 131 0.24 14.46 -8.45
N ALA A 132 0.60 15.22 -9.48
CA ALA A 132 -0.22 15.39 -10.67
C ALA A 132 -0.51 14.04 -11.36
N VAL A 133 0.51 13.21 -11.61
CA VAL A 133 0.33 11.95 -12.34
C VAL A 133 -0.39 10.87 -11.53
N VAL A 134 -0.26 10.84 -10.19
CA VAL A 134 -0.95 9.83 -9.36
C VAL A 134 -2.38 10.19 -9.04
N THR A 135 -2.75 11.48 -9.13
CA THR A 135 -4.13 11.93 -8.92
C THR A 135 -4.94 12.01 -10.22
N GLU A 136 -4.29 12.15 -11.37
CA GLU A 136 -4.95 12.25 -12.66
C GLU A 136 -5.55 10.91 -13.12
N GLY A 137 -6.74 10.96 -13.72
CA GLY A 137 -7.38 9.83 -14.39
C GLY A 137 -7.84 8.71 -13.48
N GLN A 138 -7.94 8.94 -12.18
CA GLN A 138 -8.45 7.94 -11.25
C GLN A 138 -9.92 7.62 -11.52
N PRO A 139 -10.33 6.34 -11.54
CA PRO A 139 -11.72 5.95 -11.69
C PRO A 139 -12.54 6.46 -10.50
N ALA A 140 -13.86 6.68 -10.70
CA ALA A 140 -14.73 7.07 -9.60
C ALA A 140 -14.62 6.08 -8.44
N ALA A 141 -14.47 6.59 -7.22
CA ALA A 141 -14.44 5.74 -6.05
C ALA A 141 -15.77 5.00 -5.88
N PRO A 142 -15.78 3.68 -5.62
CA PRO A 142 -17.01 2.97 -5.34
C PRO A 142 -17.75 3.60 -4.15
N ALA A 143 -19.07 3.74 -4.26
CA ALA A 143 -19.89 4.46 -3.26
C ALA A 143 -19.76 3.90 -1.84
N TYR A 144 -19.45 2.61 -1.71
CA TYR A 144 -19.30 1.93 -0.42
C TYR A 144 -17.93 2.14 0.25
N PHE A 145 -16.91 2.68 -0.46
CA PHE A 145 -15.54 2.81 0.08
C PHE A 145 -15.49 3.70 1.30
N LEU A 146 -16.08 4.89 1.24
CA LEU A 146 -16.10 5.83 2.36
C LEU A 146 -16.80 5.22 3.59
N TYR A 147 -17.94 4.55 3.36
CA TYR A 147 -18.69 3.89 4.42
C TYR A 147 -17.84 2.79 5.08
N ASN A 148 -17.24 1.90 4.29
CA ASN A 148 -16.41 0.82 4.80
C ASN A 148 -15.14 1.34 5.50
N ALA A 149 -14.48 2.35 4.95
CA ALA A 149 -13.31 2.97 5.57
C ALA A 149 -13.65 3.58 6.93
N THR A 150 -14.80 4.24 7.05
CA THR A 150 -15.29 4.80 8.31
C THR A 150 -15.58 3.70 9.33
N LEU A 151 -16.27 2.64 8.89
CA LEU A 151 -16.57 1.50 9.76
C LEU A 151 -15.30 0.77 10.24
N ASN A 152 -14.29 0.63 9.38
CA ASN A 152 -13.05 -0.07 9.71
C ASN A 152 -12.18 0.67 10.73
N LYS A 153 -12.40 1.98 10.91
CA LYS A 153 -11.73 2.78 11.95
C LYS A 153 -12.41 2.75 13.32
N GLN A 154 -13.61 2.18 13.41
CA GLN A 154 -14.37 2.10 14.66
C GLN A 154 -14.03 0.80 15.40
N GLU A 155 -13.97 0.88 16.74
CA GLU A 155 -14.03 -0.33 17.57
C GLU A 155 -15.33 -1.08 17.29
N ARG A 156 -15.23 -2.37 17.12
CA ARG A 156 -16.37 -3.25 16.91
C ARG A 156 -16.38 -4.36 17.95
N ASP A 157 -17.55 -4.67 18.42
CA ASP A 157 -17.74 -5.90 19.18
C ASP A 157 -17.35 -7.11 18.33
N VAL A 158 -16.58 -8.01 18.93
CA VAL A 158 -16.27 -9.30 18.30
C VAL A 158 -17.60 -10.06 18.17
N ARG A 159 -18.00 -10.36 16.94
CA ARG A 159 -19.20 -11.17 16.71
C ARG A 159 -18.98 -12.54 17.31
N ASP A 160 -19.96 -13.01 18.08
CA ASP A 160 -20.01 -14.39 18.50
C ASP A 160 -20.17 -15.27 17.24
N LEU A 161 -19.11 -16.01 16.91
CA LEU A 161 -19.08 -16.89 15.74
C LEU A 161 -19.99 -18.11 15.91
N ASP A 162 -20.39 -18.41 17.16
CA ASP A 162 -21.32 -19.49 17.49
C ASP A 162 -22.80 -19.02 17.40
N ALA A 163 -23.04 -17.72 17.26
CA ALA A 163 -24.38 -17.20 17.03
C ALA A 163 -24.88 -17.59 15.63
N ALA A 164 -26.02 -18.23 15.56
CA ALA A 164 -26.64 -18.59 14.28
C ALA A 164 -26.85 -17.37 13.39
N VAL A 165 -26.28 -17.40 12.20
CA VAL A 165 -26.53 -16.36 11.20
C VAL A 165 -27.99 -16.52 10.74
N PRO A 166 -28.86 -15.50 10.89
CA PRO A 166 -30.25 -15.62 10.45
C PRO A 166 -30.27 -15.84 8.93
N ALA A 167 -31.03 -16.82 8.48
CA ALA A 167 -31.24 -17.06 7.06
C ALA A 167 -31.91 -15.83 6.43
N LEU A 168 -31.42 -15.42 5.26
CA LEU A 168 -32.10 -14.42 4.45
C LEU A 168 -33.46 -14.99 4.04
N THR A 169 -34.52 -14.33 4.42
CA THR A 169 -35.87 -14.62 3.87
C THR A 169 -35.91 -14.11 2.44
N ALA A 170 -36.36 -14.96 1.52
CA ALA A 170 -36.56 -14.64 0.11
C ALA A 170 -37.65 -13.57 -0.07
#